data_a1e2e677882f00c787e83882f688ee29
#
_entry.id   a1e2e677882f00c787e83882f688ee29
#
_cell.length_a   1.000
_cell.length_b   1.000
_cell.length_c   1.000
_cell.angle_alpha   90.00
_cell.angle_beta   90.00
_cell.angle_gamma   90.00
#
_symmetry.space_group_name_H-M   'P 1'
#
loop_
_entity.id
_entity.type
_entity.pdbx_description
1 polymer ?
#
loop_
_entity_poly.entity_id
_entity_poly.type
_entity_poly.pdbx_seq_one_letter_code
_entity_poly.pdbx_strand_id
1 'polypeptide(L)'
;MSIYLDERNPGKHAPFEDAAPDIVEYVRYLEVIAGKSANTAFNYYCDLRSFSRFMKRRRGLVPTDAEFKEIDPKGLDTAFWGSITKEDIYEYLYFLNRECGNKKSSTARRLASLHGFYDYLVNQVNRLTEDPTAAIRPPKQDKVLPKYLT
;
A
#
# COMPACT_ATOMS: atom_id res chain seq x y z
N MET A 1 -12.97 4.84 -22.43
CA MET A 1 -12.08 5.28 -21.52
C MET A 1 -12.67 5.31 -20.15
N SER A 2 -11.91 4.96 -19.22
CA SER A 2 -12.43 4.85 -17.94
C SER A 2 -12.23 6.09 -17.18
N ILE A 3 -13.27 6.62 -16.59
CA ILE A 3 -13.15 7.85 -15.90
C ILE A 3 -12.39 7.70 -14.63
N TYR A 4 -12.35 6.54 -14.03
CA TYR A 4 -11.62 6.47 -12.82
C TYR A 4 -10.13 6.37 -13.07
N LEU A 5 -9.72 6.53 -14.31
CA LEU A 5 -8.31 6.56 -14.57
C LEU A 5 -7.90 8.00 -14.80
N ASP A 6 -8.80 8.94 -14.60
CA ASP A 6 -8.46 10.32 -14.76
C ASP A 6 -7.74 10.74 -13.50
N GLU A 7 -6.46 10.60 -13.48
CA GLU A 7 -5.67 10.85 -12.32
C GLU A 7 -5.61 12.32 -11.91
N ARG A 8 -6.13 13.18 -12.72
CA ARG A 8 -6.17 14.58 -12.34
C ARG A 8 -7.26 14.83 -11.33
N ASN A 9 -8.22 13.93 -11.24
CA ASN A 9 -9.33 14.08 -10.31
C ASN A 9 -9.63 12.76 -9.62
N PRO A 10 -8.66 12.24 -8.89
CA PRO A 10 -8.82 10.91 -8.29
C PRO A 10 -10.04 10.78 -7.39
N GLY A 11 -10.41 11.84 -6.74
CA GLY A 11 -11.50 11.73 -5.81
C GLY A 11 -12.86 11.56 -6.44
N LYS A 12 -12.95 11.67 -7.77
CA LYS A 12 -14.23 11.50 -8.38
C LYS A 12 -14.45 10.14 -8.96
N HIS A 13 -13.48 9.31 -8.89
CA HIS A 13 -13.55 8.11 -9.69
C HIS A 13 -13.51 6.82 -8.90
N ALA A 14 -14.16 6.82 -7.79
CA ALA A 14 -14.44 5.57 -7.11
C ALA A 14 -15.54 4.90 -7.90
N PRO A 15 -15.61 3.59 -7.90
CA PRO A 15 -14.88 2.69 -7.08
C PRO A 15 -13.52 2.40 -7.67
N PHE A 16 -12.57 2.15 -6.79
CA PHE A 16 -11.24 1.78 -7.22
C PHE A 16 -11.27 0.27 -7.31
N GLU A 17 -11.45 -0.26 -8.48
CA GLU A 17 -11.66 -1.70 -8.62
C GLU A 17 -10.51 -2.51 -9.15
N ASP A 18 -9.42 -1.88 -9.54
CA ASP A 18 -8.31 -2.61 -10.13
C ASP A 18 -7.32 -2.98 -9.04
N ALA A 19 -7.77 -3.76 -8.08
CA ALA A 19 -6.94 -4.22 -6.98
C ALA A 19 -7.61 -5.42 -6.34
N ALA A 20 -6.90 -6.07 -5.43
CA ALA A 20 -7.44 -7.21 -4.70
C ALA A 20 -8.69 -6.80 -3.92
N PRO A 21 -9.63 -7.72 -3.72
CA PRO A 21 -10.89 -7.36 -3.03
C PRO A 21 -10.71 -6.71 -1.67
N ASP A 22 -9.78 -7.19 -0.87
CA ASP A 22 -9.57 -6.60 0.45
C ASP A 22 -9.06 -5.16 0.34
N ILE A 23 -8.30 -4.85 -0.69
CA ILE A 23 -7.81 -3.50 -0.89
C ILE A 23 -8.95 -2.60 -1.32
N VAL A 24 -9.78 -3.05 -2.24
CA VAL A 24 -10.93 -2.28 -2.69
C VAL A 24 -11.83 -1.94 -1.52
N GLU A 25 -12.07 -2.93 -0.66
CA GLU A 25 -12.93 -2.74 0.49
C GLU A 25 -12.30 -1.75 1.48
N TYR A 26 -11.00 -1.87 1.70
CA TYR A 26 -10.30 -0.97 2.62
C TYR A 26 -10.37 0.47 2.12
N VAL A 27 -10.17 0.68 0.82
CA VAL A 27 -10.18 2.03 0.29
C VAL A 27 -11.58 2.66 0.42
N ARG A 28 -12.62 1.85 0.24
CA ARG A 28 -13.97 2.33 0.46
C ARG A 28 -14.19 2.69 1.91
N TYR A 29 -13.65 1.89 2.81
CA TYR A 29 -13.72 2.16 4.24
C TYR A 29 -13.04 3.50 4.55
N LEU A 30 -11.89 3.76 3.94
CA LEU A 30 -11.19 5.00 4.19
C LEU A 30 -12.05 6.22 3.83
N GLU A 31 -12.71 6.16 2.70
CA GLU A 31 -13.53 7.27 2.28
C GLU A 31 -14.82 7.42 3.07
N VAL A 32 -15.52 6.33 3.24
CA VAL A 32 -16.86 6.39 3.79
C VAL A 32 -16.92 6.37 5.30
N ILE A 33 -16.12 5.52 5.92
CA ILE A 33 -16.19 5.35 7.37
C ILE A 33 -15.13 6.18 8.07
N ALA A 34 -13.91 6.13 7.61
CA ALA A 34 -12.84 6.85 8.29
C ALA A 34 -12.76 8.31 7.89
N GLY A 35 -13.54 8.72 6.90
CA GLY A 35 -13.60 10.12 6.52
C GLY A 35 -12.34 10.69 5.92
N LYS A 36 -11.50 9.86 5.33
CA LYS A 36 -10.28 10.37 4.73
C LYS A 36 -10.59 11.06 3.42
N SER A 37 -9.75 11.99 3.02
CA SER A 37 -9.98 12.69 1.77
C SER A 37 -9.88 11.72 0.60
N ALA A 38 -10.51 12.07 -0.49
CA ALA A 38 -10.46 11.26 -1.68
C ALA A 38 -9.03 11.12 -2.18
N ASN A 39 -8.23 12.15 -2.02
CA ASN A 39 -6.85 12.11 -2.47
C ASN A 39 -6.03 11.13 -1.64
N THR A 40 -6.27 11.09 -0.33
CA THR A 40 -5.59 10.13 0.55
C THR A 40 -5.98 8.72 0.17
N ALA A 41 -7.28 8.48 -0.05
CA ALA A 41 -7.75 7.15 -0.41
C ALA A 41 -7.13 6.71 -1.74
N PHE A 42 -7.04 7.60 -2.70
CA PHE A 42 -6.44 7.28 -3.99
C PHE A 42 -4.96 6.94 -3.83
N ASN A 43 -4.23 7.70 -3.02
CA ASN A 43 -2.82 7.43 -2.83
C ASN A 43 -2.60 6.08 -2.17
N TYR A 44 -3.43 5.74 -1.20
CA TYR A 44 -3.30 4.43 -0.55
C TYR A 44 -3.65 3.30 -1.52
N TYR A 45 -4.64 3.53 -2.36
CA TYR A 45 -5.01 2.57 -3.38
C TYR A 45 -3.82 2.29 -4.31
N CYS A 46 -3.15 3.34 -4.78
CA CYS A 46 -1.99 3.18 -5.65
C CYS A 46 -0.84 2.48 -4.94
N ASP A 47 -0.61 2.83 -3.68
CA ASP A 47 0.47 2.22 -2.91
C ASP A 47 0.24 0.73 -2.73
N LEU A 48 -1.00 0.35 -2.44
CA LEU A 48 -1.30 -1.05 -2.19
C LEU A 48 -1.29 -1.87 -3.48
N ARG A 49 -1.65 -1.26 -4.60
CA ARG A 49 -1.53 -1.92 -5.89
C ARG A 49 -0.04 -2.18 -6.20
N SER A 50 0.82 -1.21 -5.91
CA SER A 50 2.25 -1.37 -6.11
C SER A 50 2.78 -2.53 -5.27
N PHE A 51 2.36 -2.60 -4.01
CA PHE A 51 2.79 -3.69 -3.14
C PHE A 51 2.28 -5.03 -3.66
N SER A 52 1.06 -5.07 -4.18
CA SER A 52 0.49 -6.30 -4.74
C SER A 52 1.34 -6.79 -5.90
N ARG A 53 1.76 -5.88 -6.77
CA ARG A 53 2.59 -6.25 -7.91
C ARG A 53 3.96 -6.77 -7.46
N PHE A 54 4.54 -6.10 -6.47
CA PHE A 54 5.82 -6.52 -5.92
C PHE A 54 5.72 -7.93 -5.35
N MET A 55 4.68 -8.19 -4.59
CA MET A 55 4.52 -9.49 -3.95
C MET A 55 4.26 -10.60 -4.96
N LYS A 56 3.53 -10.31 -6.03
CA LYS A 56 3.30 -11.33 -7.04
C LYS A 56 4.62 -11.74 -7.68
N ARG A 57 5.49 -10.77 -7.95
CA ARG A 57 6.77 -11.12 -8.54
C ARG A 57 7.65 -11.84 -7.53
N ARG A 58 7.66 -11.39 -6.29
CA ARG A 58 8.46 -12.01 -5.27
C ARG A 58 8.05 -13.46 -5.00
N ARG A 59 6.76 -13.74 -5.07
CA ARG A 59 6.25 -15.08 -4.79
C ARG A 59 6.23 -15.96 -6.03
N GLY A 60 6.75 -15.48 -7.15
CA GLY A 60 6.81 -16.28 -8.35
C GLY A 60 5.47 -16.48 -9.06
N LEU A 61 4.51 -15.62 -8.77
CA LEU A 61 3.21 -15.73 -9.41
C LEU A 61 3.24 -15.12 -10.81
N VAL A 62 4.28 -14.37 -11.12
CA VAL A 62 4.53 -13.84 -12.45
C VAL A 62 6.03 -13.98 -12.70
N PRO A 63 6.48 -13.91 -13.95
CA PRO A 63 7.91 -14.06 -14.26
C PRO A 63 8.72 -12.93 -13.59
N THR A 64 9.94 -13.23 -13.23
CA THR A 64 10.78 -12.23 -12.54
C THR A 64 11.13 -11.07 -13.45
N ASP A 65 11.06 -11.25 -14.77
CA ASP A 65 11.34 -10.18 -15.70
C ASP A 65 10.06 -9.51 -16.20
N ALA A 66 8.93 -9.77 -15.59
CA ALA A 66 7.68 -9.15 -16.00
C ALA A 66 7.78 -7.63 -15.81
N GLU A 67 7.19 -6.91 -16.75
CA GLU A 67 7.17 -5.47 -16.66
C GLU A 67 6.32 -5.09 -15.48
N PHE A 68 6.89 -4.38 -14.53
CA PHE A 68 6.21 -4.11 -13.25
C PHE A 68 4.82 -3.51 -13.43
N LYS A 69 4.72 -2.52 -14.31
CA LYS A 69 3.44 -1.84 -14.49
C LYS A 69 2.39 -2.72 -15.13
N GLU A 70 2.80 -3.80 -15.77
CA GLU A 70 1.84 -4.68 -16.42
C GLU A 70 1.41 -5.86 -15.57
N ILE A 71 1.97 -6.00 -14.39
CA ILE A 71 1.55 -7.06 -13.50
C ILE A 71 0.15 -6.73 -13.02
N ASP A 72 -0.76 -7.68 -13.14
CA ASP A 72 -2.13 -7.49 -12.69
C ASP A 72 -2.16 -7.46 -11.17
N PRO A 73 -2.61 -6.39 -10.54
CA PRO A 73 -2.62 -6.32 -9.07
C PRO A 73 -3.81 -7.01 -8.42
N LYS A 74 -4.72 -7.59 -9.22
CA LYS A 74 -5.87 -8.26 -8.65
C LYS A 74 -5.56 -9.72 -8.35
N GLY A 75 -6.50 -10.37 -7.77
CA GLY A 75 -6.40 -11.83 -7.62
C GLY A 75 -5.79 -12.33 -6.32
N LEU A 76 -5.42 -11.44 -5.41
CA LEU A 76 -4.86 -11.88 -4.14
C LEU A 76 -5.95 -11.92 -3.10
N ASP A 77 -6.05 -13.02 -2.38
CA ASP A 77 -7.12 -13.20 -1.40
C ASP A 77 -6.63 -12.89 0.02
N THR A 78 -7.52 -13.00 0.97
CA THR A 78 -7.20 -12.69 2.36
C THR A 78 -6.10 -13.61 2.89
N ALA A 79 -6.13 -14.88 2.48
CA ALA A 79 -5.09 -15.81 2.93
C ALA A 79 -3.72 -15.37 2.45
N PHE A 80 -3.64 -14.78 1.26
CA PHE A 80 -2.38 -14.28 0.76
C PHE A 80 -1.86 -13.17 1.68
N TRP A 81 -2.74 -12.24 2.05
CA TRP A 81 -2.33 -11.14 2.92
C TRP A 81 -1.90 -11.65 4.29
N GLY A 82 -2.50 -12.73 4.75
CA GLY A 82 -2.10 -13.34 6.02
C GLY A 82 -0.77 -14.05 5.94
N SER A 83 -0.29 -14.35 4.74
CA SER A 83 0.99 -15.03 4.58
C SER A 83 2.18 -14.07 4.48
N ILE A 84 1.92 -12.77 4.43
CA ILE A 84 2.99 -11.78 4.30
C ILE A 84 3.77 -11.72 5.60
N THR A 85 5.09 -11.68 5.49
CA THR A 85 5.94 -11.64 6.67
C THR A 85 6.62 -10.29 6.78
N LYS A 86 7.24 -10.06 7.92
CA LYS A 86 7.99 -8.84 8.13
C LYS A 86 9.12 -8.73 7.11
N GLU A 87 9.73 -9.85 6.75
CA GLU A 87 10.78 -9.85 5.75
C GLU A 87 10.26 -9.41 4.39
N ASP A 88 9.06 -9.83 4.04
CA ASP A 88 8.47 -9.41 2.78
C ASP A 88 8.37 -7.89 2.72
N ILE A 89 7.99 -7.28 3.84
CA ILE A 89 7.84 -5.85 3.88
C ILE A 89 9.19 -5.15 3.83
N TYR A 90 10.19 -5.67 4.52
CA TYR A 90 11.52 -5.10 4.44
C TYR A 90 12.04 -5.16 3.00
N GLU A 91 11.78 -6.25 2.30
CA GLU A 91 12.24 -6.38 0.92
C GLU A 91 11.51 -5.38 0.00
N TYR A 92 10.25 -5.12 0.29
CA TYR A 92 9.51 -4.12 -0.47
C TYR A 92 10.10 -2.72 -0.24
N LEU A 93 10.41 -2.39 1.00
CA LEU A 93 10.98 -1.08 1.29
C LEU A 93 12.36 -0.94 0.66
N TYR A 94 13.12 -2.02 0.64
CA TYR A 94 14.43 -2.04 0.00
C TYR A 94 14.26 -1.83 -1.50
N PHE A 95 13.29 -2.49 -2.10
CA PHE A 95 12.99 -2.34 -3.51
C PHE A 95 12.64 -0.88 -3.84
N LEU A 96 11.82 -0.26 -3.01
CA LEU A 96 11.44 1.13 -3.26
C LEU A 96 12.66 2.04 -3.21
N ASN A 97 13.55 1.78 -2.29
CA ASN A 97 14.71 2.61 -2.14
C ASN A 97 15.73 2.38 -3.25
N ARG A 98 16.02 1.13 -3.55
CA ARG A 98 17.05 0.80 -4.54
C ARG A 98 16.58 0.87 -5.98
N GLU A 99 15.45 0.28 -6.25
CA GLU A 99 15.00 0.16 -7.63
C GLU A 99 14.17 1.34 -8.10
N CYS A 100 13.42 1.94 -7.23
CA CYS A 100 12.54 3.03 -7.62
C CYS A 100 13.09 4.39 -7.21
N GLY A 101 14.17 4.43 -6.44
CA GLY A 101 14.78 5.68 -6.03
C GLY A 101 13.90 6.53 -5.14
N ASN A 102 12.96 5.92 -4.43
CA ASN A 102 12.06 6.70 -3.61
C ASN A 102 12.78 7.34 -2.43
N LYS A 103 12.35 8.55 -2.12
CA LYS A 103 12.91 9.26 -0.98
C LYS A 103 12.34 8.68 0.29
N LYS A 104 12.96 8.99 1.42
CA LYS A 104 12.50 8.49 2.71
C LYS A 104 11.06 8.87 2.99
N SER A 105 10.65 10.08 2.62
CA SER A 105 9.28 10.49 2.86
C SER A 105 8.28 9.66 2.06
N SER A 106 8.63 9.32 0.81
CA SER A 106 7.75 8.49 0.00
C SER A 106 7.70 7.08 0.54
N THR A 107 8.83 6.56 0.99
CA THR A 107 8.88 5.23 1.57
C THR A 107 8.06 5.18 2.85
N ALA A 108 8.16 6.23 3.67
CA ALA A 108 7.38 6.29 4.92
C ALA A 108 5.90 6.33 4.62
N ARG A 109 5.49 7.06 3.58
CA ARG A 109 4.08 7.12 3.21
C ARG A 109 3.57 5.75 2.75
N ARG A 110 4.40 5.03 1.98
CA ARG A 110 3.97 3.72 1.52
C ARG A 110 3.90 2.72 2.66
N LEU A 111 4.80 2.85 3.64
CA LEU A 111 4.70 2.01 4.82
C LEU A 111 3.44 2.34 5.61
N ALA A 112 3.06 3.62 5.67
CA ALA A 112 1.83 4.00 6.36
C ALA A 112 0.60 3.39 5.67
N SER A 113 0.62 3.28 4.34
CA SER A 113 -0.48 2.62 3.63
C SER A 113 -0.57 1.15 4.04
N LEU A 114 0.57 0.47 4.20
CA LEU A 114 0.57 -0.92 4.62
C LEU A 114 0.10 -1.06 6.06
N HIS A 115 0.54 -0.17 6.95
CA HIS A 115 0.10 -0.19 8.35
C HIS A 115 -1.42 -0.05 8.41
N GLY A 116 -1.96 0.89 7.67
CA GLY A 116 -3.41 1.11 7.69
C GLY A 116 -4.19 -0.08 7.16
N PHE A 117 -3.68 -0.68 6.09
CA PHE A 117 -4.35 -1.84 5.50
C PHE A 117 -4.37 -3.02 6.47
N TYR A 118 -3.23 -3.31 7.09
CA TYR A 118 -3.20 -4.43 8.03
C TYR A 118 -3.97 -4.12 9.31
N ASP A 119 -3.95 -2.88 9.76
CA ASP A 119 -4.77 -2.51 10.91
C ASP A 119 -6.25 -2.75 10.59
N TYR A 120 -6.67 -2.44 9.38
CA TYR A 120 -8.04 -2.68 8.96
C TYR A 120 -8.34 -4.18 8.99
N LEU A 121 -7.47 -5.00 8.40
CA LEU A 121 -7.73 -6.43 8.34
C LEU A 121 -7.70 -7.10 9.70
N VAL A 122 -6.87 -6.63 10.59
CA VAL A 122 -6.74 -7.26 11.91
C VAL A 122 -7.76 -6.70 12.90
N ASN A 123 -7.90 -5.40 12.95
CA ASN A 123 -8.67 -4.76 14.02
C ASN A 123 -10.06 -4.27 13.63
N GLN A 124 -10.28 -3.95 12.37
CA GLN A 124 -11.61 -3.46 12.00
C GLN A 124 -12.52 -4.58 11.50
N VAL A 125 -12.02 -5.45 10.66
CA VAL A 125 -12.84 -6.55 10.13
C VAL A 125 -12.43 -7.92 10.63
N ASN A 126 -11.39 -7.98 11.42
CA ASN A 126 -10.96 -9.22 12.08
C ASN A 126 -10.80 -10.41 11.15
N ARG A 127 -10.22 -10.17 9.99
CA ARG A 127 -9.96 -11.25 9.04
C ARG A 127 -8.58 -11.87 9.25
N LEU A 128 -7.68 -11.15 9.90
CA LEU A 128 -6.35 -11.66 10.19
C LEU A 128 -6.08 -11.48 11.67
N THR A 129 -5.15 -12.27 12.21
CA THR A 129 -4.83 -12.20 13.62
C THR A 129 -3.47 -11.53 13.85
N GLU A 130 -2.63 -11.46 12.82
CA GLU A 130 -1.31 -10.89 12.99
C GLU A 130 -1.04 -9.79 11.98
N ASP A 131 -0.35 -8.76 12.39
CA ASP A 131 -0.03 -7.63 11.55
C ASP A 131 1.49 -7.64 11.32
N PRO A 132 1.95 -7.99 10.14
CA PRO A 132 3.40 -8.04 9.87
C PRO A 132 4.05 -6.68 9.89
N THR A 133 3.28 -5.60 9.88
CA THR A 133 3.84 -4.26 9.90
C THR A 133 3.95 -3.69 11.30
N ALA A 134 3.41 -4.38 12.29
CA ALA A 134 3.26 -3.82 13.62
C ALA A 134 4.57 -3.33 14.25
N ALA A 135 5.65 -4.05 14.01
CA ALA A 135 6.92 -3.69 14.61
C ALA A 135 7.82 -2.88 13.71
N ILE A 136 7.35 -2.53 12.50
CA ILE A 136 8.20 -1.84 11.55
C ILE A 136 7.96 -0.35 11.68
N ARG A 137 9.03 0.40 11.87
CA ARG A 137 8.91 1.83 11.98
C ARG A 137 9.34 2.49 10.71
N PRO A 138 8.78 3.64 10.38
CA PRO A 138 9.14 4.33 9.14
C PRO A 138 10.60 4.80 9.21
N PRO A 139 11.22 4.99 8.07
CA PRO A 139 12.59 5.49 8.03
C PRO A 139 12.63 6.85 8.70
N LYS A 140 13.73 7.14 9.39
CA LYS A 140 13.85 8.40 10.00
C LYS A 140 13.98 9.44 8.95
N GLN A 141 13.18 10.47 9.03
CA GLN A 141 13.29 11.55 8.10
C GLN A 141 14.16 12.60 8.72
N ASP A 142 14.89 13.28 7.89
CA ASP A 142 15.76 14.28 8.38
C ASP A 142 14.99 15.52 8.69
N LYS A 143 14.25 15.51 9.68
CA LYS A 143 13.47 16.56 9.98
C LYS A 143 14.26 17.45 10.74
N VAL A 144 14.25 18.55 10.43
CA VAL A 144 14.89 19.43 11.06
C VAL A 144 14.20 19.81 12.19
N LEU A 145 14.49 19.46 13.20
CA LEU A 145 13.83 19.76 14.19
C LEU A 145 14.24 20.88 14.76
N PRO A 146 13.68 21.24 15.37
CA PRO A 146 13.63 22.31 16.00
C PRO A 146 14.77 22.87 16.47
N LYS A 147 15.44 23.32 15.67
CA LYS A 147 16.43 23.93 15.98
C LYS A 147 16.02 25.00 16.78
N TYR A 148 14.97 25.49 16.61
CA TYR A 148 14.63 26.65 17.28
C TYR A 148 14.26 26.30 18.65
N LEU A 149 14.29 25.10 18.97
CA LEU A 149 13.92 24.77 20.24
C LEU A 149 15.01 24.96 21.17
N THR A 150 16.06 25.30 20.70
CA THR A 150 17.13 25.46 21.64
C THR A 150 16.92 26.71 22.45
#